data_1c6f52bcc4bb6d5695b57ac0397f2d21
#
_entry.id   1c6f52bcc4bb6d5695b57ac0397f2d21
#
_cell.length_a   1.000
_cell.length_b   1.000
_cell.length_c   1.000
_cell.angle_alpha   90.00
_cell.angle_beta   90.00
_cell.angle_gamma   90.00
#
_symmetry.space_group_name_H-M   'P 1'
#
loop_
_entity.id
_entity.type
_entity.pdbx_description
1 polymer ?
#
loop_
_entity_poly.entity_id
_entity_poly.type
_entity_poly.pdbx_seq_one_letter_code
_entity_poly.pdbx_strand_id
1 'polypeptide(L)'
;MIKIGLDERWVRLAMQIVCTTSYSILVNGEPKGFVQPTREIKQGDLLLPYLFLLCLEGLSGLIRKASENRNLHGVLSCRGGVRISHLLFANDSLLFCEVSIGECQRLLDIMGQYEEAFGQAINRQNTSLFFSKNTNEEVKREIQQLLRERVMNNCEKYLELPLACGKIKSGYF
;
A
#
# COMPACT_ATOMS: atom_id res chain seq x y z
N MET A 1 -2.39 17.19 -1.50
CA MET A 1 -3.83 17.56 -1.50
C MET A 1 -4.14 18.60 -2.59
N ILE A 2 -3.59 19.79 -2.59
CA ILE A 2 -3.87 20.83 -3.62
C ILE A 2 -3.53 20.33 -5.04
N LYS A 3 -2.38 19.66 -5.22
CA LYS A 3 -1.97 19.12 -6.53
C LYS A 3 -2.89 18.04 -7.11
N ILE A 4 -3.75 17.43 -6.30
CA ILE A 4 -4.78 16.47 -6.74
C ILE A 4 -6.15 17.12 -6.91
N GLY A 5 -6.21 18.45 -6.87
CA GLY A 5 -7.41 19.22 -7.21
C GLY A 5 -8.38 19.46 -6.05
N LEU A 6 -7.97 19.24 -4.80
CA LEU A 6 -8.80 19.58 -3.64
C LEU A 6 -8.85 21.09 -3.43
N ASP A 7 -10.02 21.60 -3.06
CA ASP A 7 -10.23 23.02 -2.74
C ASP A 7 -9.32 23.49 -1.60
N GLU A 8 -8.72 24.66 -1.75
CA GLU A 8 -7.77 25.21 -0.78
C GLU A 8 -8.39 25.46 0.61
N ARG A 9 -9.67 25.81 0.65
CA ARG A 9 -10.37 26.03 1.93
C ARG A 9 -10.51 24.72 2.67
N TRP A 10 -10.86 23.64 1.94
CA TRP A 10 -10.97 22.31 2.51
C TRP A 10 -9.61 21.82 3.04
N VAL A 11 -8.56 21.97 2.24
CA VAL A 11 -7.20 21.59 2.64
C VAL A 11 -6.76 22.36 3.89
N ARG A 12 -7.03 23.67 3.94
CA ARG A 12 -6.72 24.51 5.11
C ARG A 12 -7.44 24.05 6.36
N LEU A 13 -8.73 23.76 6.27
CA LEU A 13 -9.53 23.25 7.39
C LEU A 13 -9.02 21.88 7.87
N ALA A 14 -8.78 20.95 6.96
CA ALA A 14 -8.24 19.63 7.28
C ALA A 14 -6.88 19.75 7.99
N MET A 15 -5.97 20.56 7.46
CA MET A 15 -4.67 20.80 8.07
C MET A 15 -4.78 21.50 9.43
N GLN A 16 -5.71 22.44 9.59
CA GLN A 16 -5.96 23.09 10.88
C GLN A 16 -6.42 22.06 11.92
N ILE A 17 -7.37 21.18 11.60
CA ILE A 17 -7.80 20.09 12.49
C ILE A 17 -6.61 19.22 12.88
N VAL A 18 -5.83 18.74 11.90
CA VAL A 18 -4.68 17.86 12.15
C VAL A 18 -3.61 18.53 13.02
N CYS A 19 -3.28 19.79 12.74
CA CYS A 19 -2.18 20.50 13.41
C CYS A 19 -2.53 21.05 14.79
N THR A 20 -3.82 21.26 15.09
CA THR A 20 -4.26 21.84 16.38
C THR A 20 -4.78 20.80 17.37
N THR A 21 -4.88 19.55 16.96
CA THR A 21 -5.37 18.47 17.83
C THR A 21 -4.42 18.24 19.00
N SER A 22 -4.98 18.15 20.20
CA SER A 22 -4.27 17.80 21.42
C SER A 22 -5.06 16.74 22.19
N TYR A 23 -4.37 15.94 22.99
CA TYR A 23 -4.95 14.86 23.77
C TYR A 23 -4.57 14.96 25.23
N SER A 24 -5.46 14.48 26.10
CA SER A 24 -5.18 14.24 27.51
C SER A 24 -5.45 12.79 27.85
N ILE A 25 -4.70 12.23 28.78
CA ILE A 25 -4.91 10.87 29.27
C ILE A 25 -5.90 10.95 30.45
N LEU A 26 -6.94 10.13 30.41
CA LEU A 26 -7.87 10.02 31.54
C LEU A 26 -7.25 9.10 32.61
N VAL A 27 -7.02 9.67 33.79
CA VAL A 27 -6.58 8.94 34.98
C VAL A 27 -7.69 9.05 36.03
N ASN A 28 -8.32 7.93 36.36
CA ASN A 28 -9.48 7.90 37.27
C ASN A 28 -10.62 8.85 36.88
N GLY A 29 -10.86 9.00 35.55
CA GLY A 29 -11.91 9.88 35.02
C GLY A 29 -11.55 11.34 34.90
N GLU A 30 -10.37 11.77 35.36
CA GLU A 30 -9.88 13.13 35.21
C GLU A 30 -8.86 13.24 34.09
N PRO A 31 -8.94 14.26 33.20
CA PRO A 31 -7.97 14.48 32.17
C PRO A 31 -6.64 14.95 32.81
N LYS A 32 -5.56 14.18 32.61
CA LYS A 32 -4.21 14.51 33.09
C LYS A 32 -3.22 14.49 31.94
N GLY A 33 -2.28 15.43 32.01
CA GLY A 33 -1.26 15.60 30.97
C GLY A 33 -1.82 16.24 29.69
N PHE A 34 -0.89 16.74 28.90
CA PHE A 34 -1.16 17.33 27.59
C PHE A 34 -0.21 16.69 26.58
N VAL A 35 -0.77 16.05 25.55
CA VAL A 35 0.00 15.43 24.49
C VAL A 35 -0.38 16.09 23.18
N GLN A 36 0.59 16.72 22.54
CA GLN A 36 0.44 17.21 21.17
C GLN A 36 1.13 16.22 20.24
N PRO A 37 0.40 15.53 19.37
CA PRO A 37 0.97 14.56 18.47
C PRO A 37 1.87 15.28 17.45
N THR A 38 3.08 14.78 17.28
CA THR A 38 4.02 15.24 16.23
C THR A 38 3.96 14.37 14.99
N ARG A 39 3.42 13.18 15.13
CA ARG A 39 3.18 12.19 14.07
C ARG A 39 1.90 11.44 14.38
N GLU A 40 1.23 10.98 13.33
CA GLU A 40 0.01 10.18 13.39
C GLU A 40 -1.23 10.91 13.92
N ILE A 41 -2.37 10.51 13.40
CA ILE A 41 -3.69 10.93 13.85
C ILE A 41 -4.23 9.83 14.75
N LYS A 42 -4.91 10.21 15.84
CA LYS A 42 -5.46 9.25 16.81
C LYS A 42 -6.40 8.26 16.14
N GLN A 43 -6.25 6.99 16.45
CA GLN A 43 -7.20 5.95 16.08
C GLN A 43 -8.61 6.33 16.57
N GLY A 44 -9.59 6.28 15.67
CA GLY A 44 -10.97 6.69 15.93
C GLY A 44 -11.30 8.14 15.54
N ASP A 45 -10.34 8.91 15.01
CA ASP A 45 -10.62 10.22 14.42
C ASP A 45 -11.44 10.06 13.13
N LEU A 46 -12.54 10.80 13.01
CA LEU A 46 -13.45 10.72 11.86
C LEU A 46 -12.79 11.17 10.54
N LEU A 47 -11.74 11.98 10.61
CA LEU A 47 -11.01 12.48 9.44
C LEU A 47 -9.98 11.46 8.92
N LEU A 48 -9.49 10.58 9.80
CA LEU A 48 -8.43 9.61 9.48
C LEU A 48 -8.73 8.75 8.24
N PRO A 49 -9.91 8.14 8.08
CA PRO A 49 -10.22 7.32 6.90
C PRO A 49 -10.12 8.12 5.59
N TYR A 50 -10.57 9.36 5.59
CA TYR A 50 -10.52 10.21 4.39
C TYR A 50 -9.10 10.62 4.02
N LEU A 51 -8.29 10.99 5.01
CA LEU A 51 -6.88 11.30 4.79
C LEU A 51 -6.11 10.08 4.31
N PHE A 52 -6.41 8.92 4.87
CA PHE A 52 -5.83 7.66 4.43
C PHE A 52 -6.19 7.33 2.97
N LEU A 53 -7.45 7.49 2.57
CA LEU A 53 -7.87 7.32 1.18
C LEU A 53 -7.13 8.26 0.23
N LEU A 54 -6.87 9.52 0.63
CA LEU A 54 -6.07 10.44 -0.16
C LEU A 54 -4.61 9.97 -0.33
N CYS A 55 -4.03 9.38 0.71
CA CYS A 55 -2.70 8.77 0.62
C CYS A 55 -2.72 7.58 -0.36
N LEU A 56 -3.71 6.69 -0.23
CA LEU A 56 -3.86 5.54 -1.15
C LEU A 56 -4.08 5.96 -2.60
N GLU A 57 -4.87 7.02 -2.85
CA GLU A 57 -5.03 7.57 -4.19
C GLU A 57 -3.70 8.11 -4.75
N GLY A 58 -2.86 8.69 -3.89
CA GLY A 58 -1.49 9.08 -4.25
C GLY A 58 -0.65 7.88 -4.71
N LEU A 59 -0.66 6.78 -3.98
CA LEU A 59 0.02 5.54 -4.34
C LEU A 59 -0.53 4.97 -5.65
N SER A 60 -1.84 4.87 -5.77
CA SER A 60 -2.52 4.41 -6.98
C SER A 60 -2.14 5.28 -8.19
N GLY A 61 -2.06 6.60 -8.01
CA GLY A 61 -1.63 7.54 -9.05
C GLY A 61 -0.20 7.33 -9.52
N LEU A 62 0.74 7.07 -8.60
CA LEU A 62 2.14 6.75 -8.93
C LEU A 62 2.25 5.45 -9.73
N ILE A 63 1.54 4.39 -9.29
CA ILE A 63 1.52 3.09 -9.97
C ILE A 63 0.88 3.22 -11.36
N ARG A 64 -0.24 3.91 -11.48
CA ARG A 64 -0.92 4.15 -12.76
C ARG A 64 -0.01 4.89 -13.74
N LYS A 65 0.65 5.96 -13.30
CA LYS A 65 1.63 6.69 -14.14
C LYS A 65 2.78 5.81 -14.61
N ALA A 66 3.29 4.91 -13.75
CA ALA A 66 4.33 3.97 -14.16
C ALA A 66 3.80 2.96 -15.20
N SER A 67 2.55 2.52 -15.08
CA SER A 67 1.90 1.62 -16.03
C SER A 67 1.64 2.31 -17.39
N GLU A 68 1.18 3.56 -17.39
CA GLU A 68 0.99 4.37 -18.61
C GLU A 68 2.32 4.58 -19.36
N ASN A 69 3.40 4.78 -18.63
CA ASN A 69 4.75 4.91 -19.18
C ASN A 69 5.39 3.56 -19.58
N ARG A 70 4.66 2.44 -19.47
CA ARG A 70 5.14 1.08 -19.75
C ARG A 70 6.36 0.67 -18.91
N ASN A 71 6.51 1.23 -17.74
CA ASN A 71 7.56 0.91 -16.77
C ASN A 71 7.09 -0.10 -15.71
N LEU A 72 5.80 -0.42 -15.70
CA LEU A 72 5.17 -1.40 -14.85
C LEU A 72 4.00 -2.04 -15.61
N HIS A 73 4.02 -3.35 -15.81
CA HIS A 73 3.00 -4.01 -16.64
C HIS A 73 1.88 -4.66 -15.83
N GLY A 74 2.13 -4.96 -14.55
CA GLY A 74 1.17 -5.71 -13.74
C GLY A 74 0.90 -7.12 -14.28
N VAL A 75 -0.16 -7.75 -13.80
CA VAL A 75 -0.55 -9.12 -14.19
C VAL A 75 -1.90 -9.13 -14.90
N LEU A 76 -2.07 -10.05 -15.84
CA LEU A 76 -3.36 -10.28 -16.50
C LEU A 76 -4.27 -11.10 -15.58
N SER A 77 -5.48 -10.62 -15.31
CA SER A 77 -6.48 -11.34 -14.51
C SER A 77 -6.92 -12.66 -15.18
N CYS A 78 -7.02 -12.67 -16.51
CA CYS A 78 -7.31 -13.85 -17.34
C CYS A 78 -6.89 -13.60 -18.79
N ARG A 79 -6.99 -14.61 -19.67
CA ARG A 79 -6.73 -14.43 -21.11
C ARG A 79 -7.67 -13.37 -21.70
N GLY A 80 -7.09 -12.28 -22.23
CA GLY A 80 -7.85 -11.13 -22.76
C GLY A 80 -8.50 -10.26 -21.70
N GLY A 81 -8.21 -10.48 -20.41
CA GLY A 81 -8.72 -9.68 -19.28
C GLY A 81 -7.95 -8.40 -19.05
N VAL A 82 -8.35 -7.70 -17.99
CA VAL A 82 -7.72 -6.45 -17.56
C VAL A 82 -6.38 -6.72 -16.88
N ARG A 83 -5.41 -5.87 -17.11
CA ARG A 83 -4.16 -5.87 -16.34
C ARG A 83 -4.37 -5.21 -14.99
N ILE A 84 -3.95 -5.90 -13.94
CA ILE A 84 -4.02 -5.44 -12.56
C ILE A 84 -2.59 -5.16 -12.10
N SER A 85 -2.34 -3.95 -11.66
CA SER A 85 -1.04 -3.52 -11.09
C SER A 85 -1.05 -3.45 -9.58
N HIS A 86 -2.22 -3.23 -8.96
CA HIS A 86 -2.38 -3.17 -7.50
C HIS A 86 -3.81 -3.45 -7.07
N LEU A 87 -3.95 -3.92 -5.84
CA LEU A 87 -5.20 -4.00 -5.10
C LEU A 87 -4.94 -3.41 -3.72
N LEU A 88 -5.78 -2.46 -3.31
CA LEU A 88 -5.66 -1.75 -2.05
C LEU A 88 -6.94 -1.99 -1.23
N PHE A 89 -6.77 -2.44 0.01
CA PHE A 89 -7.89 -2.65 0.92
C PHE A 89 -7.47 -2.32 2.35
N ALA A 90 -8.05 -1.28 2.92
CA ALA A 90 -7.64 -0.77 4.23
C ALA A 90 -6.11 -0.63 4.31
N ASN A 91 -5.46 -1.25 5.29
CA ASN A 91 -4.01 -1.21 5.47
C ASN A 91 -3.24 -2.22 4.62
N ASP A 92 -3.95 -3.10 3.90
CA ASP A 92 -3.32 -4.14 3.08
C ASP A 92 -3.20 -3.71 1.64
N SER A 93 -2.05 -3.99 1.04
CA SER A 93 -1.75 -3.64 -0.35
C SER A 93 -1.12 -4.82 -1.07
N LEU A 94 -1.67 -5.19 -2.22
CA LEU A 94 -1.06 -6.12 -3.16
C LEU A 94 -0.57 -5.34 -4.38
N LEU A 95 0.71 -5.46 -4.67
CA LEU A 95 1.34 -4.87 -5.84
C LEU A 95 1.75 -6.00 -6.80
N PHE A 96 1.47 -5.82 -8.08
CA PHE A 96 1.73 -6.80 -9.11
C PHE A 96 2.67 -6.25 -10.17
N CYS A 97 3.68 -7.02 -10.54
CA CYS A 97 4.59 -6.68 -11.62
C CYS A 97 5.01 -7.94 -12.39
N GLU A 98 5.56 -7.75 -13.57
CA GLU A 98 6.26 -8.83 -14.26
C GLU A 98 7.55 -9.17 -13.51
N VAL A 99 7.98 -10.43 -13.62
CA VAL A 99 9.16 -10.93 -12.92
C VAL A 99 10.42 -10.42 -13.66
N SER A 100 10.78 -9.16 -13.39
CA SER A 100 11.98 -8.53 -13.92
C SER A 100 12.61 -7.60 -12.88
N ILE A 101 13.93 -7.51 -12.88
CA ILE A 101 14.68 -6.61 -11.98
C ILE A 101 14.26 -5.15 -12.20
N GLY A 102 14.03 -4.76 -13.46
CA GLY A 102 13.62 -3.39 -13.80
C GLY A 102 12.27 -3.00 -13.21
N GLU A 103 11.26 -3.88 -13.26
CA GLU A 103 9.94 -3.59 -12.66
C GLU A 103 9.99 -3.63 -11.12
N CYS A 104 10.75 -4.56 -10.55
CA CYS A 104 10.94 -4.62 -9.10
C CYS A 104 11.63 -3.34 -8.59
N GLN A 105 12.66 -2.86 -9.28
CA GLN A 105 13.31 -1.60 -8.95
C GLN A 105 12.33 -0.42 -9.07
N ARG A 106 11.51 -0.40 -10.10
CA ARG A 106 10.47 0.63 -10.28
C ARG A 106 9.46 0.63 -9.14
N LEU A 107 9.04 -0.55 -8.67
CA LEU A 107 8.17 -0.64 -7.48
C LEU A 107 8.85 -0.07 -6.23
N LEU A 108 10.13 -0.39 -6.00
CA LEU A 108 10.89 0.20 -4.88
C LEU A 108 10.95 1.73 -4.99
N ASP A 109 11.20 2.27 -6.19
CA ASP A 109 11.24 3.71 -6.41
C ASP A 109 9.87 4.37 -6.12
N ILE A 110 8.78 3.74 -6.55
CA ILE A 110 7.41 4.20 -6.27
C ILE A 110 7.13 4.19 -4.76
N MET A 111 7.50 3.10 -4.08
CA MET A 111 7.33 2.97 -2.63
C MET A 111 8.13 4.03 -1.88
N GLY A 112 9.38 4.27 -2.27
CA GLY A 112 10.22 5.34 -1.69
C GLY A 112 9.63 6.74 -1.92
N GLN A 113 9.15 7.05 -3.12
CA GLN A 113 8.46 8.32 -3.41
C GLN A 113 7.19 8.47 -2.57
N TYR A 114 6.44 7.39 -2.36
CA TYR A 114 5.25 7.39 -1.53
C TYR A 114 5.59 7.65 -0.06
N GLU A 115 6.58 6.94 0.50
CA GLU A 115 7.06 7.15 1.88
C GLU A 115 7.52 8.58 2.11
N GLU A 116 8.29 9.14 1.18
CA GLU A 116 8.78 10.52 1.26
C GLU A 116 7.64 11.56 1.18
N ALA A 117 6.69 11.34 0.26
CA ALA A 117 5.61 12.30 0.02
C ALA A 117 4.55 12.34 1.13
N PHE A 118 4.25 11.19 1.73
CA PHE A 118 3.14 11.04 2.69
C PHE A 118 3.60 10.79 4.13
N GLY A 119 4.89 10.57 4.36
CA GLY A 119 5.44 10.28 5.67
C GLY A 119 4.99 8.94 6.26
N GLN A 120 4.40 8.07 5.44
CA GLN A 120 4.00 6.72 5.83
C GLN A 120 5.11 5.74 5.51
N ALA A 121 5.52 4.94 6.48
CA ALA A 121 6.51 3.90 6.28
C ALA A 121 5.84 2.57 5.92
N ILE A 122 6.36 1.89 4.91
CA ILE A 122 5.91 0.54 4.55
C ILE A 122 6.40 -0.44 5.61
N ASN A 123 5.48 -1.25 6.11
CA ASN A 123 5.81 -2.27 7.10
C ASN A 123 6.54 -3.45 6.45
N ARG A 124 7.86 -3.33 6.33
CA ARG A 124 8.71 -4.37 5.73
C ARG A 124 8.70 -5.69 6.47
N GLN A 125 8.38 -5.69 7.78
CA GLN A 125 8.29 -6.94 8.55
C GLN A 125 7.08 -7.79 8.14
N ASN A 126 6.02 -7.14 7.68
CA ASN A 126 4.79 -7.77 7.19
C ASN A 126 4.71 -7.80 5.65
N THR A 127 5.78 -7.39 4.97
CA THR A 127 5.86 -7.45 3.51
C THR A 127 6.42 -8.80 3.08
N SER A 128 5.87 -9.36 2.02
CA SER A 128 6.24 -10.67 1.50
C SER A 128 6.18 -10.71 -0.01
N LEU A 129 7.02 -11.55 -0.61
CA LEU A 129 7.09 -11.76 -2.04
C LEU A 129 6.40 -13.06 -2.42
N PHE A 130 5.57 -13.00 -3.44
CA PHE A 130 4.95 -14.17 -4.03
C PHE A 130 5.32 -14.27 -5.51
N PHE A 131 5.85 -15.43 -5.91
CA PHE A 131 6.22 -15.70 -7.30
C PHE A 131 5.30 -16.73 -7.93
N SER A 132 5.05 -16.59 -9.23
CA SER A 132 4.35 -17.62 -9.98
C SER A 132 5.18 -18.91 -10.02
N LYS A 133 4.51 -20.08 -10.16
CA LYS A 133 5.15 -21.39 -10.15
C LYS A 133 6.21 -21.59 -11.25
N ASN A 134 6.08 -20.86 -12.35
CA ASN A 134 6.97 -20.98 -13.51
C ASN A 134 8.14 -19.99 -13.49
N THR A 135 8.35 -19.27 -12.39
CA THR A 135 9.44 -18.32 -12.27
C THR A 135 10.77 -19.04 -12.07
N ASN A 136 11.79 -18.62 -12.84
CA ASN A 136 13.15 -19.15 -12.72
C ASN A 136 13.73 -18.87 -11.34
N GLU A 137 14.39 -19.85 -10.73
CA GLU A 137 14.94 -19.76 -9.38
C GLU A 137 16.09 -18.74 -9.25
N GLU A 138 16.86 -18.53 -10.33
CA GLU A 138 17.91 -17.51 -10.34
C GLU A 138 17.31 -16.11 -10.22
N VAL A 139 16.31 -15.82 -11.03
CA VAL A 139 15.60 -14.52 -11.02
C VAL A 139 14.87 -14.30 -9.68
N LYS A 140 14.31 -15.35 -9.08
CA LYS A 140 13.72 -15.23 -7.73
C LYS A 140 14.76 -14.79 -6.69
N ARG A 141 15.96 -15.41 -6.72
CA ARG A 141 17.04 -15.05 -5.79
C ARG A 141 17.52 -13.61 -5.99
N GLU A 142 17.69 -13.18 -7.23
CA GLU A 142 18.09 -11.80 -7.53
C GLU A 142 17.05 -10.78 -7.02
N ILE A 143 15.76 -11.01 -7.29
CA ILE A 143 14.67 -10.15 -6.82
C ILE A 143 14.59 -10.16 -5.30
N GLN A 144 14.75 -11.33 -4.67
CA GLN A 144 14.76 -11.44 -3.21
C GLN A 144 15.91 -10.65 -2.57
N GLN A 145 17.10 -10.68 -3.17
CA GLN A 145 18.24 -9.89 -2.72
C GLN A 145 17.99 -8.39 -2.89
N LEU A 146 17.38 -8.00 -4.01
CA LEU A 146 17.05 -6.61 -4.30
C LEU A 146 16.03 -6.05 -3.30
N LEU A 147 14.96 -6.77 -3.07
CA LEU A 147 13.85 -6.32 -2.22
C LEU A 147 14.11 -6.56 -0.73
N ARG A 148 15.02 -7.47 -0.38
CA ARG A 148 15.37 -7.90 0.99
C ARG A 148 14.15 -8.40 1.79
N GLU A 149 13.15 -8.92 1.09
CA GLU A 149 11.90 -9.37 1.68
C GLU A 149 11.81 -10.90 1.74
N ARG A 150 10.91 -11.40 2.58
CA ARG A 150 10.68 -12.84 2.70
C ARG A 150 9.95 -13.37 1.47
N VAL A 151 10.47 -14.45 0.90
CA VAL A 151 9.74 -15.20 -0.14
C VAL A 151 8.81 -16.20 0.53
N MET A 152 7.55 -16.11 0.17
CA MET A 152 6.54 -17.06 0.62
C MET A 152 6.48 -18.27 -0.29
N ASN A 153 6.60 -19.43 0.30
CA ASN A 153 6.53 -20.70 -0.43
C ASN A 153 5.10 -21.27 -0.55
N ASN A 154 4.14 -20.74 0.19
CA ASN A 154 2.75 -21.23 0.19
C ASN A 154 1.73 -20.10 0.40
N CYS A 155 0.52 -20.38 -0.09
CA CYS A 155 -0.64 -19.52 -0.06
C CYS A 155 -0.87 -18.84 1.30
N GLU A 156 -0.33 -17.65 1.48
CA GLU A 156 -0.93 -16.76 2.47
C GLU A 156 -2.27 -16.26 1.96
N LYS A 157 -3.11 -15.98 2.93
CA LYS A 157 -4.42 -15.44 2.65
C LYS A 157 -4.34 -13.93 2.57
N TYR A 158 -4.88 -13.37 1.51
CA TYR A 158 -5.20 -11.95 1.44
C TYR A 158 -6.71 -11.80 1.64
N LEU A 159 -7.12 -11.08 2.65
CA LEU A 159 -8.53 -10.94 3.05
C LEU A 159 -9.21 -12.31 3.21
N GLU A 160 -8.56 -13.23 3.91
CA GLU A 160 -9.00 -14.63 4.11
C GLU A 160 -9.07 -15.48 2.83
N LEU A 161 -8.71 -14.94 1.66
CA LEU A 161 -8.68 -15.65 0.39
C LEU A 161 -7.24 -16.09 0.05
N PRO A 162 -7.03 -17.32 -0.44
CA PRO A 162 -5.71 -17.77 -0.85
C PRO A 162 -5.24 -16.99 -2.08
N LEU A 163 -4.02 -16.44 -2.03
CA LEU A 163 -3.40 -15.66 -3.12
C LEU A 163 -3.13 -16.47 -4.39
N ALA A 164 -3.05 -17.78 -4.30
CA ALA A 164 -2.82 -18.66 -5.43
C ALA A 164 -3.83 -19.82 -5.44
N CYS A 165 -4.86 -19.68 -6.21
CA CYS A 165 -5.69 -20.80 -6.64
C CYS A 165 -5.03 -21.49 -7.83
N GLY A 166 -4.25 -22.56 -7.59
CA GLY A 166 -4.01 -23.53 -8.65
C GLY A 166 -5.35 -24.19 -9.00
N LYS A 167 -5.69 -24.27 -10.29
CA LYS A 167 -6.90 -24.87 -10.88
C LYS A 167 -8.07 -24.96 -9.91
N ILE A 168 -9.03 -24.06 -10.02
CA ILE A 168 -10.34 -24.20 -9.39
C ILE A 168 -10.90 -25.54 -9.86
N LYS A 169 -10.84 -26.57 -9.01
CA LYS A 169 -11.73 -27.71 -9.17
C LYS A 169 -13.12 -27.16 -8.91
N SER A 170 -13.97 -27.19 -9.93
CA SER A 170 -15.39 -26.88 -9.83
C SER A 170 -15.97 -27.53 -8.58
N GLY A 171 -16.38 -26.76 -7.60
CA GLY A 171 -16.99 -27.33 -6.40
C GLY A 171 -17.11 -26.43 -5.18
N TYR A 172 -17.00 -25.12 -5.32
CA TYR A 172 -17.38 -24.19 -4.25
C TYR A 172 -18.20 -23.05 -4.85
N PHE A 173 -19.50 -23.21 -4.83
CA PHE A 173 -20.51 -22.17 -4.71
C PHE A 173 -21.20 -22.35 -3.38
#